data_df7b10292dd8b727fd0ed7af942dc8d5
#
_entry.id   df7b10292dd8b727fd0ed7af942dc8d5
#
_cell.length_a   1.000
_cell.length_b   1.000
_cell.length_c   1.000
_cell.angle_alpha   90.00
_cell.angle_beta   90.00
_cell.angle_gamma   90.00
#
_symmetry.space_group_name_H-M   'P 1'
#
loop_
_entity.id
_entity.type
_entity.pdbx_description
1 polymer ?
#
loop_
_entity_poly.entity_id
_entity_poly.type
_entity_poly.pdbx_seq_one_letter_code
_entity_poly.pdbx_strand_id
1 'polypeptide(L)'
;MERIDKLKGMLETNSGDSFLQHALALEYIKQGDDAEARKLFEHLLQTNPGYVGSYYHLGKLLERIGDINTALKIYENGMKEAQKAGEQQAYGEMRGAWEELSF
;
A
#
# COMPACT_ATOMS: atom_id res chain seq x y z
N MET A 1 -10.30 -3.10 -17.30
CA MET A 1 -11.42 -2.86 -16.38
C MET A 1 -12.06 -4.13 -15.89
N GLU A 2 -11.97 -5.16 -16.69
CA GLU A 2 -12.52 -6.47 -16.35
C GLU A 2 -12.01 -7.01 -15.02
N ARG A 3 -10.68 -6.87 -14.79
CA ARG A 3 -10.08 -7.35 -13.54
C ARG A 3 -10.53 -6.53 -12.32
N ILE A 4 -10.71 -5.23 -12.50
CA ILE A 4 -11.22 -4.36 -11.43
C ILE A 4 -12.64 -4.79 -11.04
N ASP A 5 -13.51 -5.01 -12.04
CA ASP A 5 -14.88 -5.43 -11.80
C ASP A 5 -14.93 -6.78 -11.09
N LYS A 6 -14.07 -7.69 -11.50
CA LYS A 6 -13.97 -9.02 -10.88
C LYS A 6 -13.56 -8.93 -9.41
N LEU A 7 -12.54 -8.11 -9.11
CA LEU A 7 -12.07 -7.92 -7.74
C LEU A 7 -13.13 -7.24 -6.88
N LYS A 8 -13.84 -6.25 -7.42
CA LYS A 8 -14.95 -5.60 -6.72
C LYS A 8 -16.04 -6.61 -6.38
N GLY A 9 -16.36 -7.50 -7.33
CA GLY A 9 -17.34 -8.55 -7.10
C GLY A 9 -16.94 -9.48 -5.96
N MET A 10 -15.67 -9.88 -5.92
CA MET A 10 -15.15 -10.71 -4.83
C MET A 10 -15.23 -9.99 -3.48
N LEU A 11 -14.96 -8.69 -3.46
CA LEU A 11 -15.03 -7.90 -2.23
C LEU A 11 -16.44 -7.70 -1.72
N GLU A 12 -17.45 -7.81 -2.56
CA GLU A 12 -18.86 -7.74 -2.12
C GLU A 12 -19.17 -8.83 -1.10
N THR A 13 -18.56 -10.01 -1.25
CA THR A 13 -18.78 -11.13 -0.33
C THR A 13 -17.68 -11.25 0.72
N ASN A 14 -16.53 -10.59 0.52
CA ASN A 14 -15.37 -10.66 1.41
C ASN A 14 -14.79 -9.26 1.61
N SER A 15 -15.61 -8.34 2.10
CA SER A 15 -15.27 -6.91 2.18
C SER A 15 -14.03 -6.61 3.01
N GLY A 16 -13.75 -7.43 4.02
CA GLY A 16 -12.59 -7.24 4.89
C GLY A 16 -11.33 -7.95 4.42
N ASP A 17 -11.34 -8.59 3.26
CA ASP A 17 -10.20 -9.36 2.77
C ASP A 17 -9.08 -8.42 2.31
N SER A 18 -8.00 -8.36 3.09
CA SER A 18 -6.86 -7.46 2.82
C SER A 18 -6.15 -7.78 1.52
N PHE A 19 -6.02 -9.06 1.18
CA PHE A 19 -5.39 -9.46 -0.08
C PHE A 19 -6.17 -8.92 -1.28
N LEU A 20 -7.49 -9.04 -1.25
CA LEU A 20 -8.34 -8.54 -2.34
C LEU A 20 -8.29 -7.01 -2.43
N GLN A 21 -8.29 -6.33 -1.28
CA GLN A 21 -8.16 -4.88 -1.25
C GLN A 21 -6.83 -4.44 -1.84
N HIS A 22 -5.74 -5.10 -1.45
CA HIS A 22 -4.40 -4.83 -1.97
C HIS A 22 -4.35 -5.04 -3.49
N ALA A 23 -4.89 -6.18 -3.96
CA ALA A 23 -4.91 -6.50 -5.39
C ALA A 23 -5.69 -5.47 -6.19
N LEU A 24 -6.83 -5.02 -5.66
CA LEU A 24 -7.65 -4.00 -6.32
C LEU A 24 -6.91 -2.67 -6.40
N ALA A 25 -6.23 -2.28 -5.31
CA ALA A 25 -5.44 -1.05 -5.30
C ALA A 25 -4.35 -1.08 -6.36
N LEU A 26 -3.66 -2.23 -6.51
CA LEU A 26 -2.62 -2.38 -7.55
C LEU A 26 -3.22 -2.27 -8.96
N GLU A 27 -4.42 -2.79 -9.17
CA GLU A 27 -5.07 -2.66 -10.48
C GLU A 27 -5.45 -1.21 -10.78
N TYR A 28 -5.90 -0.45 -9.77
CA TYR A 28 -6.15 0.97 -9.96
C TYR A 28 -4.87 1.71 -10.37
N ILE A 29 -3.73 1.39 -9.73
CA ILE A 29 -2.45 1.98 -10.14
C ILE A 29 -2.15 1.68 -11.61
N LYS A 30 -2.34 0.44 -12.03
CA LYS A 30 -2.12 0.03 -13.42
C LYS A 30 -2.99 0.82 -14.40
N GLN A 31 -4.20 1.15 -13.97
CA GLN A 31 -5.14 1.91 -14.81
C GLN A 31 -4.91 3.43 -14.72
N GLY A 32 -3.94 3.86 -13.93
CA GLY A 32 -3.64 5.28 -13.78
C GLY A 32 -4.56 5.99 -12.78
N ASP A 33 -5.33 5.25 -11.99
CA ASP A 33 -6.25 5.82 -11.01
C ASP A 33 -5.62 5.83 -9.63
N ASP A 34 -4.64 6.69 -9.44
CA ASP A 34 -3.90 6.79 -8.18
C ASP A 34 -4.79 7.23 -7.01
N ALA A 35 -5.79 8.07 -7.28
CA ALA A 35 -6.68 8.55 -6.23
C ALA A 35 -7.48 7.41 -5.59
N GLU A 36 -8.04 6.51 -6.40
CA GLU A 36 -8.77 5.36 -5.89
C GLU A 36 -7.84 4.36 -5.21
N ALA A 37 -6.65 4.15 -5.78
CA ALA A 37 -5.65 3.27 -5.17
C ALA A 37 -5.25 3.78 -3.79
N ARG A 38 -5.02 5.08 -3.66
CA ARG A 38 -4.64 5.70 -2.38
C ARG A 38 -5.70 5.48 -1.31
N LYS A 39 -6.96 5.75 -1.64
CA LYS A 39 -8.08 5.56 -0.71
C LYS A 39 -8.14 4.13 -0.21
N LEU A 40 -7.99 3.19 -1.11
CA LEU A 40 -8.10 1.77 -0.80
C LEU A 40 -6.95 1.31 0.10
N PHE A 41 -5.70 1.71 -0.21
CA PHE A 41 -4.56 1.41 0.64
C PHE A 41 -4.71 2.02 2.03
N GLU A 42 -5.16 3.29 2.11
CA GLU A 42 -5.34 3.95 3.39
C GLU A 42 -6.37 3.24 4.25
N HIS A 43 -7.49 2.85 3.65
CA HIS A 43 -8.51 2.09 4.36
C HIS A 43 -7.98 0.73 4.83
N LEU A 44 -7.28 0.02 3.95
CA LEU A 44 -6.71 -1.29 4.27
C LEU A 44 -5.78 -1.19 5.48
N LEU A 45 -4.89 -0.21 5.49
CA LEU A 45 -3.89 -0.08 6.55
C LEU A 45 -4.47 0.46 7.85
N GLN A 46 -5.60 1.17 7.80
CA GLN A 46 -6.35 1.54 9.00
C GLN A 46 -6.96 0.31 9.67
N THR A 47 -7.50 -0.60 8.89
CA THR A 47 -8.19 -1.78 9.41
C THR A 47 -7.25 -2.96 9.65
N ASN A 48 -6.13 -3.01 8.93
CA ASN A 48 -5.14 -4.08 9.06
C ASN A 48 -3.72 -3.52 8.95
N PRO A 49 -3.24 -2.83 10.00
CA PRO A 49 -1.91 -2.20 9.95
C PRO A 49 -0.75 -3.18 9.80
N GLY A 50 -0.98 -4.46 10.08
CA GLY A 50 0.04 -5.49 9.91
C GLY A 50 0.21 -6.01 8.48
N TYR A 51 -0.58 -5.51 7.54
CA TYR A 51 -0.47 -5.95 6.14
C TYR A 51 0.70 -5.24 5.46
N VAL A 52 1.90 -5.74 5.73
CA VAL A 52 3.18 -5.07 5.47
C VAL A 52 3.36 -4.66 4.01
N GLY A 53 2.98 -5.52 3.07
CA GLY A 53 3.21 -5.27 1.63
C GLY A 53 2.57 -4.01 1.08
N SER A 54 1.47 -3.54 1.69
CA SER A 54 0.77 -2.36 1.19
C SER A 54 1.51 -1.05 1.48
N TYR A 55 2.34 -1.00 2.52
CA TYR A 55 3.09 0.21 2.84
C TYR A 55 4.04 0.62 1.74
N TYR A 56 4.77 -0.34 1.18
CA TYR A 56 5.72 -0.05 0.11
C TYR A 56 5.01 0.55 -1.11
N HIS A 57 3.93 -0.09 -1.52
CA HIS A 57 3.17 0.36 -2.70
C HIS A 57 2.51 1.72 -2.49
N LEU A 58 1.95 1.95 -1.28
CA LEU A 58 1.37 3.25 -0.96
C LEU A 58 2.45 4.33 -0.93
N GLY A 59 3.61 4.03 -0.32
CA GLY A 59 4.73 4.96 -0.30
C GLY A 59 5.18 5.36 -1.69
N LYS A 60 5.32 4.40 -2.59
CA LYS A 60 5.70 4.67 -3.98
C LYS A 60 4.67 5.51 -4.72
N LEU A 61 3.40 5.22 -4.49
CA LEU A 61 2.31 6.02 -5.06
C LEU A 61 2.38 7.47 -4.59
N LEU A 62 2.61 7.67 -3.29
CA LEU A 62 2.69 9.00 -2.71
C LEU A 62 3.89 9.79 -3.24
N GLU A 63 5.03 9.12 -3.45
CA GLU A 63 6.18 9.75 -4.14
C GLU A 63 5.80 10.24 -5.52
N ARG A 64 5.12 9.39 -6.28
CA ARG A 64 4.77 9.68 -7.67
C ARG A 64 3.83 10.87 -7.78
N ILE A 65 2.90 11.03 -6.83
CA ILE A 65 1.97 12.17 -6.84
C ILE A 65 2.53 13.40 -6.12
N GLY A 66 3.74 13.31 -5.61
CA GLY A 66 4.43 14.45 -5.01
C GLY A 66 4.17 14.69 -3.53
N ASP A 67 3.48 13.78 -2.85
CA ASP A 67 3.22 13.91 -1.41
C ASP A 67 4.35 13.26 -0.60
N ILE A 68 5.50 13.91 -0.62
CA ILE A 68 6.74 13.37 -0.07
C ILE A 68 6.67 13.18 1.44
N ASN A 69 6.10 14.14 2.16
CA ASN A 69 6.02 14.06 3.62
C ASN A 69 5.18 12.87 4.07
N THR A 70 4.05 12.62 3.41
CA THR A 70 3.22 11.46 3.72
C THR A 70 3.92 10.16 3.34
N ALA A 71 4.63 10.16 2.20
CA ALA A 71 5.39 8.98 1.78
C ALA A 71 6.41 8.58 2.83
N LEU A 72 7.15 9.53 3.38
CA LEU A 72 8.13 9.27 4.44
C LEU A 72 7.47 8.63 5.67
N LYS A 73 6.33 9.14 6.09
CA LYS A 73 5.59 8.60 7.23
C LYS A 73 5.10 7.17 6.97
N ILE A 74 4.63 6.92 5.76
CA ILE A 74 4.15 5.59 5.37
C ILE A 74 5.31 4.58 5.41
N TYR A 75 6.47 4.94 4.89
CA TYR A 75 7.64 4.07 4.96
C TYR A 75 8.06 3.82 6.41
N GLU A 76 8.06 4.85 7.26
CA GLU A 76 8.41 4.70 8.67
C GLU A 76 7.45 3.74 9.38
N ASN A 77 6.15 3.92 9.17
CA ASN A 77 5.15 3.03 9.75
C ASN A 77 5.31 1.59 9.24
N GLY A 78 5.56 1.46 7.94
CA GLY A 78 5.78 0.16 7.33
C GLY A 78 6.99 -0.55 7.88
N MET A 79 8.08 0.19 8.14
CA MET A 79 9.28 -0.37 8.75
C MET A 79 8.99 -0.91 10.15
N LYS A 80 8.20 -0.18 10.95
CA LYS A 80 7.82 -0.62 12.29
C LYS A 80 7.00 -1.92 12.22
N GLU A 81 6.03 -1.97 11.31
CA GLU A 81 5.18 -3.15 11.17
C GLU A 81 5.97 -4.35 10.64
N ALA A 82 6.91 -4.11 9.72
CA ALA A 82 7.78 -5.16 9.21
C ALA A 82 8.66 -5.75 10.31
N GLN A 83 9.18 -4.90 11.20
CA GLN A 83 9.97 -5.36 12.35
C GLN A 83 9.14 -6.23 13.28
N LYS A 84 7.90 -5.80 13.59
CA LYS A 84 7.00 -6.58 14.43
C LYS A 84 6.72 -7.96 13.83
N ALA A 85 6.57 -8.01 12.52
CA ALA A 85 6.26 -9.24 11.80
C ALA A 85 7.49 -10.11 11.50
N GLY A 86 8.69 -9.60 11.75
CA GLY A 86 9.92 -10.30 11.43
C GLY A 86 10.23 -10.36 9.94
N GLU A 87 9.67 -9.45 9.15
CA GLU A 87 9.84 -9.42 7.69
C GLU A 87 11.00 -8.52 7.31
N GLN A 88 12.20 -9.09 7.37
CA GLN A 88 13.44 -8.35 7.17
C GLN A 88 13.60 -7.81 5.75
N GLN A 89 13.16 -8.57 4.75
CA GLN A 89 13.25 -8.11 3.36
C GLN A 89 12.38 -6.89 3.12
N ALA A 90 11.15 -6.92 3.60
CA ALA A 90 10.23 -5.78 3.47
C ALA A 90 10.77 -4.56 4.20
N TYR A 91 11.32 -4.77 5.40
CA TYR A 91 11.97 -3.70 6.16
C TYR A 91 13.09 -3.04 5.36
N GLY A 92 13.97 -3.86 4.79
CA GLY A 92 15.11 -3.35 4.01
C GLY A 92 14.68 -2.57 2.78
N GLU A 93 13.66 -3.04 2.08
CA GLU A 93 13.13 -2.36 0.89
C GLU A 93 12.55 -0.99 1.24
N MET A 94 11.78 -0.93 2.33
CA MET A 94 11.19 0.34 2.77
C MET A 94 12.24 1.29 3.31
N ARG A 95 13.23 0.77 4.04
CA ARG A 95 14.34 1.59 4.52
C ARG A 95 15.10 2.21 3.35
N GLY A 96 15.39 1.43 2.31
CA GLY A 96 16.05 1.92 1.12
C GLY A 96 15.26 3.05 0.45
N ALA A 97 13.95 2.86 0.29
CA ALA A 97 13.08 3.86 -0.29
C ALA A 97 13.03 5.13 0.57
N TRP A 98 12.95 4.95 1.89
CA TRP A 98 12.94 6.07 2.84
C TRP A 98 14.25 6.86 2.77
N GLU A 99 15.38 6.17 2.73
CA GLU A 99 16.69 6.82 2.65
C GLU A 99 16.85 7.63 1.37
N GLU A 100 16.45 7.07 0.23
CA GLU A 100 16.50 7.79 -1.06
C GLU A 100 15.67 9.07 -1.03
N LEU A 101 14.54 9.02 -0.35
CA LEU A 101 13.61 10.14 -0.29
C LEU A 101 14.06 11.22 0.71
N SER A 102 14.78 10.80 1.76
CA SER A 102 15.22 11.69 2.86
C SER A 102 16.49 12.45 2.54
N PHE A 103 17.30 11.94 1.62
CA PHE A 103 18.60 12.50 1.28
C PHE A 103 18.66 13.06 -0.16
#